data_392e723819460c05d2863468f9e2f457
#
_entry.id   392e723819460c05d2863468f9e2f457
#
_cell.length_a   1.000
_cell.length_b   1.000
_cell.length_c   1.000
_cell.angle_alpha   90.00
_cell.angle_beta   90.00
_cell.angle_gamma   90.00
#
_symmetry.space_group_name_H-M   'P 1'
#
loop_
_entity.id
_entity.type
_entity.pdbx_description
1 polymer ?
#
loop_
_entity_poly.entity_id
_entity_poly.type
_entity_poly.pdbx_seq_one_letter_code
_entity_poly.pdbx_strand_id
1 'polypeptide(L)'
;MAEAVGETEAGSHFVAITDPGTSLELLAEEQGFKRVFQNPTDMGGRYSVLSFFGMVPATLMGVDIGRLLARAEAAAASPGPISLEKDSGAWLGAYMGTAVQAGRDKLTLITSPRVASFGLWVEQLLAESTGKQGTGIVPIVGEPLLETEAYGDDRAFVFLRVEGD
;
A
#
# COMPACT_ATOMS: atom_id res chain seq x y z
N MET A 1 -21.87 -17.40 11.73
CA MET A 1 -21.61 -16.83 13.08
C MET A 1 -22.89 -16.94 13.92
N ALA A 2 -24.05 -16.44 13.48
CA ALA A 2 -25.30 -16.55 14.24
C ALA A 2 -25.66 -17.98 14.65
N GLU A 3 -25.45 -18.97 13.78
CA GLU A 3 -25.67 -20.41 14.12
C GLU A 3 -24.78 -20.91 15.27
N ALA A 4 -23.59 -20.31 15.46
CA ALA A 4 -22.62 -20.76 16.47
C ALA A 4 -22.79 -20.05 17.82
N VAL A 5 -23.26 -18.79 17.82
CA VAL A 5 -23.30 -17.95 19.05
C VAL A 5 -24.68 -17.37 19.33
N GLY A 6 -25.68 -17.62 18.48
CA GLY A 6 -27.01 -17.02 18.55
C GLY A 6 -27.12 -15.68 17.82
N GLU A 7 -28.31 -15.35 17.35
CA GLU A 7 -28.56 -14.15 16.53
C GLU A 7 -28.29 -12.85 17.32
N THR A 8 -28.66 -12.80 18.57
CA THR A 8 -28.50 -11.62 19.45
C THR A 8 -27.04 -11.32 19.82
N GLU A 9 -26.20 -12.34 19.82
CA GLU A 9 -24.77 -12.23 20.20
C GLU A 9 -23.86 -12.08 18.97
N ALA A 10 -24.36 -12.38 17.78
CA ALA A 10 -23.54 -12.44 16.56
C ALA A 10 -22.80 -11.13 16.29
N GLY A 11 -23.45 -9.99 16.43
CA GLY A 11 -22.88 -8.66 16.19
C GLY A 11 -21.64 -8.38 17.04
N SER A 12 -21.66 -8.80 18.32
CA SER A 12 -20.55 -8.58 19.26
C SER A 12 -19.22 -9.22 18.84
N HIS A 13 -19.24 -10.13 17.86
CA HIS A 13 -18.08 -10.81 17.30
C HIS A 13 -17.51 -10.14 16.06
N PHE A 14 -18.11 -9.03 15.61
CA PHE A 14 -17.65 -8.28 14.45
C PHE A 14 -17.10 -6.90 14.83
N VAL A 15 -16.19 -6.44 14.01
CA VAL A 15 -15.76 -5.04 13.94
C VAL A 15 -15.95 -4.55 12.51
N ALA A 16 -16.31 -3.29 12.34
CA ALA A 16 -16.35 -2.64 11.04
C ALA A 16 -15.22 -1.64 10.91
N ILE A 17 -14.63 -1.54 9.73
CA ILE A 17 -13.71 -0.47 9.34
C ILE A 17 -14.31 0.14 8.08
N THR A 18 -14.73 1.39 8.14
CA THR A 18 -15.51 2.01 7.06
C THR A 18 -15.41 3.52 7.11
N ASP A 19 -15.80 4.17 6.04
CA ASP A 19 -15.98 5.62 6.03
C ASP A 19 -17.30 5.99 6.73
N PRO A 20 -17.40 7.19 7.32
CA PRO A 20 -18.64 7.67 7.93
C PRO A 20 -19.80 7.74 6.93
N GLY A 21 -21.01 7.44 7.38
CA GLY A 21 -22.24 7.52 6.60
C GLY A 21 -22.44 6.39 5.59
N THR A 22 -21.65 5.32 5.65
CA THR A 22 -21.81 4.16 4.76
C THR A 22 -22.87 3.18 5.24
N SER A 23 -23.37 2.34 4.33
CA SER A 23 -24.29 1.26 4.67
C SER A 23 -23.70 0.26 5.67
N LEU A 24 -22.36 0.08 5.67
CA LEU A 24 -21.69 -0.80 6.63
C LEU A 24 -21.71 -0.22 8.04
N GLU A 25 -21.58 1.09 8.18
CA GLU A 25 -21.70 1.75 9.49
C GLU A 25 -23.11 1.54 10.07
N LEU A 26 -24.15 1.81 9.26
CA LEU A 26 -25.54 1.62 9.67
C LEU A 26 -25.82 0.15 10.04
N LEU A 27 -25.34 -0.78 9.26
CA LEU A 27 -25.45 -2.21 9.55
C LEU A 27 -24.76 -2.57 10.86
N ALA A 28 -23.58 -2.01 11.12
CA ALA A 28 -22.81 -2.28 12.33
C ALA A 28 -23.54 -1.76 13.58
N GLU A 29 -24.19 -0.61 13.48
CA GLU A 29 -25.03 -0.06 14.55
C GLU A 29 -26.28 -0.92 14.77
N GLU A 30 -27.02 -1.26 13.70
CA GLU A 30 -28.21 -2.08 13.76
C GLU A 30 -27.94 -3.46 14.37
N GLN A 31 -26.84 -4.08 13.99
CA GLN A 31 -26.47 -5.44 14.41
C GLN A 31 -25.61 -5.48 15.68
N GLY A 32 -25.34 -4.34 16.30
CA GLY A 32 -24.58 -4.26 17.54
C GLY A 32 -23.12 -4.77 17.40
N PHE A 33 -22.40 -4.35 16.36
CA PHE A 33 -21.00 -4.71 16.19
C PHE A 33 -20.16 -4.22 17.38
N LYS A 34 -19.17 -5.00 17.75
CA LYS A 34 -18.29 -4.73 18.87
C LYS A 34 -17.61 -3.36 18.79
N ARG A 35 -17.26 -2.95 17.58
CA ARG A 35 -16.64 -1.64 17.32
C ARG A 35 -16.76 -1.25 15.85
N VAL A 36 -16.90 0.05 15.63
CA VAL A 36 -16.77 0.68 14.32
C VAL A 36 -15.55 1.59 14.36
N PHE A 37 -14.66 1.42 13.39
CA PHE A 37 -13.52 2.29 13.14
C PHE A 37 -13.82 3.14 11.91
N GLN A 38 -14.08 4.42 12.12
CA GLN A 38 -14.34 5.36 11.05
C GLN A 38 -13.04 5.86 10.45
N ASN A 39 -12.89 5.69 9.15
CA ASN A 39 -11.71 6.12 8.41
C ASN A 39 -11.91 7.53 7.84
N PRO A 40 -10.84 8.31 7.61
CA PRO A 40 -10.94 9.56 6.86
C PRO A 40 -11.50 9.34 5.46
N THR A 41 -12.47 10.14 5.03
CA THR A 41 -13.19 9.97 3.75
C THR A 41 -12.38 10.37 2.52
N ASP A 42 -11.28 11.08 2.70
CA ASP A 42 -10.38 11.56 1.65
C ASP A 42 -9.24 10.58 1.32
N MET A 43 -9.28 9.37 1.90
CA MET A 43 -8.23 8.37 1.75
C MET A 43 -8.65 7.26 0.80
N GLY A 44 -8.03 7.19 -0.37
CA GLY A 44 -8.23 6.08 -1.31
C GLY A 44 -7.63 4.77 -0.81
N GLY A 45 -8.23 3.63 -1.20
CA GLY A 45 -7.88 2.29 -0.70
C GLY A 45 -6.38 1.95 -0.77
N ARG A 46 -5.72 2.21 -1.90
CA ARG A 46 -4.29 1.91 -2.10
C ARG A 46 -3.34 2.77 -1.25
N TYR A 47 -3.83 3.87 -0.68
CA TYR A 47 -3.08 4.73 0.25
C TYR A 47 -3.42 4.48 1.71
N SER A 48 -4.32 3.55 2.01
CA SER A 48 -4.94 3.38 3.33
C SER A 48 -4.16 2.46 4.28
N VAL A 49 -2.98 1.98 3.90
CA VAL A 49 -2.22 0.99 4.70
C VAL A 49 -1.88 1.48 6.11
N LEU A 50 -1.65 2.78 6.30
CA LEU A 50 -1.37 3.39 7.61
C LEU A 50 -2.62 3.98 8.28
N SER A 51 -3.81 3.72 7.75
CA SER A 51 -5.10 4.06 8.36
C SER A 51 -5.67 2.87 9.15
N PHE A 52 -6.90 3.00 9.65
CA PHE A 52 -7.58 1.89 10.31
C PHE A 52 -7.71 0.66 9.42
N PHE A 53 -7.81 0.81 8.09
CA PHE A 53 -7.89 -0.32 7.17
C PHE A 53 -6.65 -1.24 7.24
N GLY A 54 -5.46 -0.68 7.45
CA GLY A 54 -4.24 -1.48 7.63
C GLY A 54 -3.90 -1.74 9.09
N MET A 55 -4.06 -0.73 9.98
CA MET A 55 -3.58 -0.82 11.36
C MET A 55 -4.43 -1.73 12.24
N VAL A 56 -5.75 -1.80 12.05
CA VAL A 56 -6.61 -2.68 12.84
C VAL A 56 -6.29 -4.15 12.58
N PRO A 57 -6.28 -4.65 11.32
CA PRO A 57 -5.87 -6.04 11.07
C PRO A 57 -4.42 -6.30 11.47
N ALA A 58 -3.49 -5.38 11.27
CA ALA A 58 -2.09 -5.54 11.71
C ALA A 58 -1.99 -5.73 13.23
N THR A 59 -2.78 -4.96 14.01
CA THR A 59 -2.85 -5.12 15.46
C THR A 59 -3.36 -6.50 15.85
N LEU A 60 -4.40 -6.99 15.17
CA LEU A 60 -4.96 -8.31 15.43
C LEU A 60 -3.99 -9.44 15.08
N MET A 61 -3.09 -9.20 14.16
CA MET A 61 -1.99 -10.12 13.79
C MET A 61 -0.79 -10.03 14.73
N GLY A 62 -0.81 -9.15 15.74
CA GLY A 62 0.27 -8.97 16.69
C GLY A 62 1.44 -8.09 16.20
N VAL A 63 1.24 -7.32 15.15
CA VAL A 63 2.25 -6.35 14.69
C VAL A 63 2.34 -5.20 15.68
N ASP A 64 3.57 -4.81 16.03
CA ASP A 64 3.84 -3.61 16.82
C ASP A 64 3.58 -2.36 15.98
N ILE A 65 2.31 -1.92 15.96
CA ILE A 65 1.89 -0.75 15.20
C ILE A 65 2.45 0.56 15.76
N GLY A 66 2.76 0.64 17.05
CA GLY A 66 3.41 1.80 17.64
C GLY A 66 4.79 2.04 17.01
N ARG A 67 5.59 0.98 16.93
CA ARG A 67 6.89 1.02 16.27
C ARG A 67 6.79 1.27 14.76
N LEU A 68 5.79 0.69 14.11
CA LEU A 68 5.57 0.88 12.67
C LEU A 68 5.21 2.35 12.37
N LEU A 69 4.27 2.93 13.11
CA LEU A 69 3.84 4.32 12.93
C LEU A 69 4.97 5.30 13.25
N ALA A 70 5.73 5.08 14.33
CA ALA A 70 6.87 5.92 14.66
C ALA A 70 7.95 5.93 13.56
N ARG A 71 8.17 4.78 12.90
CA ARG A 71 9.08 4.70 11.75
C ARG A 71 8.52 5.39 10.51
N ALA A 72 7.22 5.27 10.26
CA ALA A 72 6.57 5.96 9.15
C ALA A 72 6.61 7.48 9.33
N GLU A 73 6.35 7.96 10.56
CA GLU A 73 6.46 9.38 10.92
C GLU A 73 7.89 9.89 10.75
N ALA A 74 8.89 9.14 11.21
CA ALA A 74 10.29 9.49 11.04
C ALA A 74 10.71 9.54 9.56
N ALA A 75 10.18 8.63 8.73
CA ALA A 75 10.44 8.63 7.30
C ALA A 75 9.75 9.81 6.57
N ALA A 76 8.58 10.23 7.04
CA ALA A 76 7.84 11.37 6.49
C ALA A 76 8.38 12.73 6.99
N ALA A 77 9.06 12.75 8.13
CA ALA A 77 9.61 13.96 8.75
C ALA A 77 10.90 14.42 8.03
N SER A 78 10.76 14.85 6.77
CA SER A 78 11.87 15.57 6.08
C SER A 78 11.86 17.03 6.55
N PRO A 79 12.90 17.52 7.25
CA PRO A 79 12.93 18.91 7.68
C PRO A 79 13.19 19.83 6.48
N GLY A 80 12.18 20.54 6.04
CA GLY A 80 12.31 21.58 5.02
C GLY A 80 11.70 21.22 3.65
N PRO A 81 11.98 22.03 2.62
CA PRO A 81 11.51 21.76 1.26
C PRO A 81 11.99 20.39 0.76
N ILE A 82 11.16 19.70 0.01
CA ILE A 82 11.52 18.42 -0.64
C ILE A 82 12.83 18.61 -1.41
N SER A 83 13.83 17.82 -1.07
CA SER A 83 15.12 17.80 -1.77
C SER A 83 15.32 16.41 -2.37
N LEU A 84 15.45 16.35 -3.69
CA LEU A 84 15.71 15.09 -4.40
C LEU A 84 17.00 14.39 -3.91
N GLU A 85 17.96 15.16 -3.37
CA GLU A 85 19.21 14.61 -2.84
C GLU A 85 19.04 13.93 -1.47
N LYS A 86 18.01 14.33 -0.70
CA LYS A 86 17.82 13.89 0.69
C LYS A 86 16.57 13.04 0.89
N ASP A 87 15.62 13.11 -0.05
CA ASP A 87 14.35 12.39 -0.01
C ASP A 87 14.37 11.29 -1.06
N SER A 88 14.60 10.06 -0.60
CA SER A 88 14.64 8.88 -1.48
C SER A 88 13.31 8.60 -2.17
N GLY A 89 12.19 8.92 -1.54
CA GLY A 89 10.86 8.77 -2.12
C GLY A 89 10.63 9.77 -3.25
N ALA A 90 10.96 11.04 -3.04
CA ALA A 90 10.87 12.07 -4.07
C ALA A 90 11.81 11.78 -5.24
N TRP A 91 13.04 11.32 -4.95
CA TRP A 91 13.98 10.90 -5.98
C TRP A 91 13.44 9.75 -6.82
N LEU A 92 12.92 8.70 -6.16
CA LEU A 92 12.33 7.55 -6.85
C LEU A 92 11.14 7.96 -7.72
N GLY A 93 10.26 8.83 -7.20
CA GLY A 93 9.13 9.37 -7.96
C GLY A 93 9.58 10.14 -9.21
N ALA A 94 10.60 10.99 -9.09
CA ALA A 94 11.18 11.72 -10.20
C ALA A 94 11.84 10.77 -11.22
N TYR A 95 12.56 9.75 -10.76
CA TYR A 95 13.13 8.72 -11.62
C TYR A 95 12.05 8.01 -12.44
N MET A 96 11.01 7.51 -11.79
CA MET A 96 9.90 6.82 -12.47
C MET A 96 9.19 7.73 -13.49
N GLY A 97 8.90 8.98 -13.10
CA GLY A 97 8.24 9.94 -13.98
C GLY A 97 9.09 10.29 -15.21
N THR A 98 10.39 10.51 -15.04
CA THR A 98 11.31 10.79 -16.16
C THR A 98 11.53 9.57 -17.05
N ALA A 99 11.56 8.38 -16.47
CA ALA A 99 11.66 7.13 -17.23
C ALA A 99 10.47 6.96 -18.20
N VAL A 100 9.24 7.17 -17.72
CA VAL A 100 8.04 7.13 -18.55
C VAL A 100 8.10 8.16 -19.68
N GLN A 101 8.51 9.40 -19.38
CA GLN A 101 8.67 10.44 -20.41
C GLN A 101 9.71 10.07 -21.47
N ALA A 102 10.70 9.26 -21.10
CA ALA A 102 11.73 8.74 -22.00
C ALA A 102 11.29 7.43 -22.73
N GLY A 103 10.02 7.01 -22.60
CA GLY A 103 9.50 5.80 -23.22
C GLY A 103 9.77 4.52 -22.42
N ARG A 104 10.25 4.62 -21.19
CA ARG A 104 10.51 3.48 -20.30
C ARG A 104 9.38 3.36 -19.27
N ASP A 105 8.27 2.82 -19.73
CA ASP A 105 7.04 2.73 -18.96
C ASP A 105 6.87 1.39 -18.20
N LYS A 106 7.73 0.41 -18.44
CA LYS A 106 7.73 -0.88 -17.76
C LYS A 106 8.74 -0.88 -16.63
N LEU A 107 8.23 -0.84 -15.39
CA LEU A 107 9.05 -0.80 -14.18
C LEU A 107 9.22 -2.20 -13.61
N THR A 108 10.39 -2.80 -13.79
CA THR A 108 10.74 -4.07 -13.13
C THR A 108 11.20 -3.80 -11.71
N LEU A 109 10.43 -4.32 -10.75
CA LEU A 109 10.74 -4.20 -9.32
C LEU A 109 11.43 -5.48 -8.84
N ILE A 110 12.70 -5.35 -8.51
CA ILE A 110 13.51 -6.41 -7.92
C ILE A 110 13.49 -6.20 -6.40
N THR A 111 13.14 -7.22 -5.64
CA THR A 111 13.04 -7.11 -4.18
C THR A 111 13.87 -8.17 -3.49
N SER A 112 14.44 -7.83 -2.33
CA SER A 112 14.93 -8.85 -1.41
C SER A 112 13.80 -9.82 -1.03
N PRO A 113 14.09 -11.12 -0.83
CA PRO A 113 13.07 -12.15 -0.50
C PRO A 113 12.19 -11.77 0.69
N ARG A 114 12.75 -11.13 1.71
CA ARG A 114 12.01 -10.72 2.93
C ARG A 114 10.93 -9.67 2.70
N VAL A 115 10.98 -8.95 1.60
CA VAL A 115 10.01 -7.90 1.22
C VAL A 115 9.34 -8.18 -0.12
N ALA A 116 9.41 -9.40 -0.62
CA ALA A 116 8.87 -9.77 -1.94
C ALA A 116 7.36 -9.48 -2.06
N SER A 117 6.58 -9.70 -1.00
CA SER A 117 5.14 -9.42 -0.99
C SER A 117 4.80 -7.92 -1.16
N PHE A 118 5.75 -7.02 -0.88
CA PHE A 118 5.58 -5.58 -1.10
C PHE A 118 5.35 -5.25 -2.58
N GLY A 119 5.91 -6.05 -3.48
CA GLY A 119 5.73 -5.89 -4.92
C GLY A 119 4.26 -5.89 -5.34
N LEU A 120 3.42 -6.75 -4.75
CA LEU A 120 1.99 -6.83 -5.07
C LEU A 120 1.24 -5.53 -4.76
N TRP A 121 1.59 -4.87 -3.64
CA TRP A 121 1.01 -3.58 -3.31
C TRP A 121 1.52 -2.47 -4.24
N VAL A 122 2.81 -2.46 -4.57
CA VAL A 122 3.40 -1.50 -5.51
C VAL A 122 2.78 -1.65 -6.90
N GLU A 123 2.49 -2.87 -7.34
CA GLU A 123 1.80 -3.15 -8.59
C GLU A 123 0.46 -2.42 -8.65
N GLN A 124 -0.40 -2.63 -7.66
CA GLN A 124 -1.67 -1.92 -7.59
C GLN A 124 -1.50 -0.40 -7.48
N LEU A 125 -0.60 0.05 -6.59
CA LEU A 125 -0.36 1.47 -6.35
C LEU A 125 0.01 2.21 -7.63
N LEU A 126 0.98 1.71 -8.37
CA LEU A 126 1.50 2.38 -9.57
C LEU A 126 0.54 2.25 -10.75
N ALA A 127 0.06 1.05 -11.05
CA ALA A 127 -0.83 0.82 -12.18
C ALA A 127 -2.12 1.64 -12.07
N GLU A 128 -2.79 1.60 -10.91
CA GLU A 128 -4.06 2.31 -10.69
C GLU A 128 -3.87 3.83 -10.59
N SER A 129 -2.76 4.29 -9.99
CA SER A 129 -2.52 5.72 -9.82
C SER A 129 -2.10 6.42 -11.11
N THR A 130 -1.31 5.75 -11.95
CA THR A 130 -0.70 6.35 -13.14
C THR A 130 -1.39 5.96 -14.45
N GLY A 131 -2.10 4.83 -14.48
CA GLY A 131 -2.75 4.28 -15.67
C GLY A 131 -3.96 5.08 -16.12
N LYS A 132 -3.77 6.18 -16.85
CA LYS A 132 -4.84 7.07 -17.34
C LYS A 132 -4.57 7.49 -18.77
N GLN A 133 -5.64 7.55 -19.59
CA GLN A 133 -5.61 8.10 -20.94
C GLN A 133 -4.52 7.51 -21.85
N GLY A 134 -4.27 6.20 -21.70
CA GLY A 134 -3.30 5.49 -22.54
C GLY A 134 -1.84 5.67 -22.10
N THR A 135 -1.60 6.27 -20.94
CA THR A 135 -0.27 6.40 -20.32
C THR A 135 -0.28 5.78 -18.94
N GLY A 136 0.89 5.46 -18.42
CA GLY A 136 1.04 4.93 -17.06
C GLY A 136 2.34 4.18 -16.89
N ILE A 137 2.59 3.75 -15.67
CA ILE A 137 3.66 2.83 -15.33
C ILE A 137 3.08 1.43 -15.28
N VAL A 138 3.70 0.50 -15.99
CA VAL A 138 3.40 -0.93 -15.92
C VAL A 138 4.38 -1.57 -14.94
N PRO A 139 4.01 -1.79 -13.69
CA PRO A 139 4.90 -2.44 -12.74
C PRO A 139 4.98 -3.94 -13.03
N ILE A 140 6.18 -4.48 -12.97
CA ILE A 140 6.47 -5.90 -13.19
C ILE A 140 7.16 -6.42 -11.94
N VAL A 141 6.50 -7.35 -11.25
CA VAL A 141 6.98 -7.92 -9.99
C VAL A 141 7.13 -9.42 -10.10
N GLY A 142 8.13 -9.99 -9.40
CA GLY A 142 8.35 -11.42 -9.39
C GLY A 142 8.84 -12.01 -10.73
N GLU A 143 9.24 -11.17 -11.67
CA GLU A 143 9.85 -11.62 -12.93
C GLU A 143 11.21 -12.27 -12.63
N PRO A 144 11.50 -13.46 -13.18
CA PRO A 144 12.85 -14.02 -13.13
C PRO A 144 13.85 -13.08 -13.81
N LEU A 145 15.00 -12.86 -13.19
CA LEU A 145 16.05 -12.06 -13.82
C LEU A 145 16.58 -12.78 -15.06
N LEU A 146 16.57 -12.08 -16.18
CA LEU A 146 17.07 -12.51 -17.46
C LEU A 146 18.40 -11.85 -17.77
N GLU A 147 19.07 -12.29 -18.84
CA GLU A 147 20.22 -11.57 -19.37
C GLU A 147 19.78 -10.20 -19.91
N THR A 148 20.68 -9.22 -19.86
CA THR A 148 20.37 -7.81 -20.19
C THR A 148 19.79 -7.63 -21.60
N GLU A 149 20.22 -8.46 -22.53
CA GLU A 149 19.80 -8.45 -23.93
C GLU A 149 18.35 -8.92 -24.17
N ALA A 150 17.77 -9.58 -23.15
CA ALA A 150 16.36 -10.00 -23.19
C ALA A 150 15.38 -8.89 -22.86
N TYR A 151 15.86 -7.78 -22.27
CA TYR A 151 15.00 -6.65 -21.92
C TYR A 151 14.95 -5.63 -23.06
N GLY A 152 13.75 -5.10 -23.31
CA GLY A 152 13.56 -4.02 -24.26
C GLY A 152 14.01 -2.65 -23.73
N ASP A 153 14.13 -1.68 -24.62
CA ASP A 153 14.50 -0.30 -24.28
C ASP A 153 13.44 0.42 -23.43
N ASP A 154 12.25 -0.15 -23.31
CA ASP A 154 11.11 0.36 -22.56
C ASP A 154 11.13 0.01 -21.06
N ARG A 155 12.22 -0.64 -20.58
CA ARG A 155 12.40 -1.06 -19.20
C ARG A 155 13.09 -0.02 -18.33
N ALA A 156 12.55 0.16 -17.13
CA ALA A 156 13.20 0.80 -16.00
C ALA A 156 13.30 -0.22 -14.85
N PHE A 157 14.34 -0.12 -14.03
CA PHE A 157 14.58 -1.07 -12.95
C PHE A 157 14.68 -0.35 -11.62
N VAL A 158 14.06 -0.94 -10.60
CA VAL A 158 14.18 -0.51 -9.21
C VAL A 158 14.50 -1.72 -8.35
N PHE A 159 15.53 -1.61 -7.53
CA PHE A 159 15.92 -2.64 -6.60
C PHE A 159 15.67 -2.19 -5.15
N LEU A 160 14.73 -2.83 -4.47
CA LEU A 160 14.48 -2.67 -3.04
C LEU A 160 15.24 -3.75 -2.26
N ARG A 161 16.35 -3.36 -1.69
CA ARG A 161 17.21 -4.25 -0.93
C ARG A 161 17.04 -4.04 0.58
N VAL A 162 16.90 -5.14 1.29
CA VAL A 162 17.01 -5.17 2.76
C VAL A 162 18.45 -5.46 3.12
N GLU A 163 19.01 -4.69 4.05
CA GLU A 163 20.38 -4.92 4.52
C GLU A 163 20.50 -6.29 5.18
N GLY A 164 21.49 -7.07 4.76
CA GLY A 164 21.74 -8.42 5.27
C GLY A 164 21.03 -9.54 4.51
N ASP A 165 20.34 -9.23 3.38
CA ASP A 165 19.81 -10.22 2.45
C ASP A 165 20.78 -10.45 1.30
#